data_1df73f7c9bff59b3f71c11c0a2616d53
#
_entry.id   1df73f7c9bff59b3f71c11c0a2616d53
#
_cell.length_a   1.000
_cell.length_b   1.000
_cell.length_c   1.000
_cell.angle_alpha   90.00
_cell.angle_beta   90.00
_cell.angle_gamma   90.00
#
_symmetry.space_group_name_H-M   'P 1'
#
loop_
_entity.id
_entity.type
_entity.pdbx_description
1 polymer ?
#
loop_
_entity_poly.entity_id
_entity_poly.type
_entity_poly.pdbx_seq_one_letter_code
_entity_poly.pdbx_strand_id
1 'polypeptide(L)'
;MITEKKILKFRDLSLNKLKLMVKEVRNQKSIEERNVVSFSKNFTLSLSNYCQNQCGYCFYNHHIPKSGKDENRALIESEEIHDLIDKGIRYRCKEALLMSGENPGKFEIVQKKLKEMNFDRFIDFIVHISSLLLDNDILPHTNIGVLPYEELKELKKFNASMGLMLESTSQKLFQQGGVHEYSPSKAPSIRINHIKNAGKLKIPFTTGLLIGIGEKFKDRVNALYTLKEIHNQFGHIQEVILQNFVYKKGIPYLPDKHLKIEELLKITGVARLIFGNEIPIQVPPNLIKGYEKDFLELGIDDFGGISPLTIDYINPSKPWPMIEELDQICSRSGFHLKERLPIYDKFINKEGFISENIKKKLQSIN
;
A
#
# COMPACT_ATOMS: atom_id res chain seq x y z
N MET A 1 -14.23 -5.76 -20.16
CA MET A 1 -14.27 -4.31 -19.92
C MET A 1 -15.66 -3.86 -19.48
N ILE A 2 -15.73 -2.99 -18.49
CA ILE A 2 -17.00 -2.42 -18.01
C ILE A 2 -17.61 -1.52 -19.09
N THR A 3 -18.93 -1.54 -19.22
CA THR A 3 -19.64 -0.67 -20.18
C THR A 3 -19.70 0.77 -19.66
N GLU A 4 -19.64 1.72 -20.58
CA GLU A 4 -19.75 3.15 -20.28
C GLU A 4 -21.04 3.48 -19.48
N LYS A 5 -22.17 2.84 -19.87
CA LYS A 5 -23.46 2.96 -19.17
C LYS A 5 -23.34 2.61 -17.66
N LYS A 6 -22.56 1.58 -17.30
CA LYS A 6 -22.37 1.19 -15.91
C LYS A 6 -21.47 2.17 -15.15
N ILE A 7 -20.43 2.74 -15.81
CA ILE A 7 -19.59 3.79 -15.26
C ILE A 7 -20.39 5.05 -14.95
N LEU A 8 -21.25 5.48 -15.90
CA LEU A 8 -22.13 6.63 -15.72
C LEU A 8 -23.10 6.43 -14.54
N LYS A 9 -23.71 5.24 -14.43
CA LYS A 9 -24.56 4.90 -13.30
C LYS A 9 -23.86 5.09 -11.95
N PHE A 10 -22.59 4.67 -11.81
CA PHE A 10 -21.83 4.88 -10.57
C PHE A 10 -21.53 6.36 -10.34
N ARG A 11 -21.18 7.11 -11.40
CA ARG A 11 -20.89 8.54 -11.29
C ARG A 11 -22.09 9.34 -10.77
N ASP A 12 -23.28 8.97 -11.19
CA ASP A 12 -24.50 9.72 -10.91
C ASP A 12 -25.16 9.33 -9.56
N LEU A 13 -24.65 8.29 -8.87
CA LEU A 13 -25.12 7.94 -7.52
C LEU A 13 -24.77 9.05 -6.52
N SER A 14 -25.74 9.44 -5.69
CA SER A 14 -25.48 10.29 -4.52
C SER A 14 -24.75 9.49 -3.42
N LEU A 15 -24.02 10.18 -2.52
CA LEU A 15 -23.36 9.54 -1.39
C LEU A 15 -24.37 8.80 -0.48
N ASN A 16 -25.55 9.38 -0.22
CA ASN A 16 -26.59 8.73 0.58
C ASN A 16 -27.07 7.41 -0.07
N LYS A 17 -27.25 7.41 -1.40
CA LYS A 17 -27.62 6.19 -2.11
C LYS A 17 -26.51 5.13 -2.04
N LEU A 18 -25.25 5.57 -2.17
CA LEU A 18 -24.09 4.69 -2.02
C LEU A 18 -24.02 4.08 -0.61
N LYS A 19 -24.18 4.88 0.46
CA LYS A 19 -24.19 4.37 1.85
C LYS A 19 -25.25 3.29 2.06
N LEU A 20 -26.48 3.47 1.51
CA LEU A 20 -27.54 2.46 1.58
C LEU A 20 -27.13 1.17 0.87
N MET A 21 -26.63 1.25 -0.36
CA MET A 21 -26.21 0.07 -1.14
C MET A 21 -25.03 -0.65 -0.49
N VAL A 22 -24.06 0.11 0.07
CA VAL A 22 -22.91 -0.45 0.81
C VAL A 22 -23.37 -1.17 2.06
N LYS A 23 -24.34 -0.63 2.79
CA LYS A 23 -24.95 -1.28 3.96
C LYS A 23 -25.55 -2.63 3.59
N GLU A 24 -26.26 -2.73 2.45
CA GLU A 24 -26.80 -4.00 1.95
C GLU A 24 -25.70 -5.02 1.68
N VAL A 25 -24.57 -4.60 1.05
CA VAL A 25 -23.42 -5.49 0.82
C VAL A 25 -22.83 -5.96 2.15
N ARG A 26 -22.61 -5.05 3.11
CA ARG A 26 -22.01 -5.39 4.42
C ARG A 26 -22.92 -6.29 5.26
N ASN A 27 -24.23 -6.16 5.14
CA ASN A 27 -25.19 -7.00 5.86
C ASN A 27 -25.14 -8.49 5.45
N GLN A 28 -24.42 -8.84 4.38
CA GLN A 28 -24.15 -10.23 4.01
C GLN A 28 -23.06 -10.88 4.89
N LYS A 29 -22.30 -10.09 5.67
CA LYS A 29 -21.37 -10.57 6.70
C LYS A 29 -22.11 -10.82 8.01
N SER A 30 -21.50 -11.60 8.92
CA SER A 30 -21.98 -11.71 10.31
C SER A 30 -21.98 -10.35 11.02
N ILE A 31 -22.71 -10.25 12.13
CA ILE A 31 -22.76 -8.99 12.92
C ILE A 31 -21.38 -8.64 13.45
N GLU A 32 -20.63 -9.65 13.91
CA GLU A 32 -19.29 -9.52 14.44
C GLU A 32 -18.30 -9.01 13.38
N GLU A 33 -18.39 -9.50 12.15
CA GLU A 33 -17.46 -9.16 11.07
C GLU A 33 -17.77 -7.81 10.40
N ARG A 34 -19.05 -7.46 10.24
CA ARG A 34 -19.43 -6.27 9.48
C ARG A 34 -19.08 -4.95 10.18
N ASN A 35 -18.91 -4.96 11.49
CA ASN A 35 -18.61 -3.79 12.30
C ASN A 35 -17.14 -3.74 12.76
N VAL A 36 -16.29 -4.62 12.25
CA VAL A 36 -14.84 -4.56 12.50
C VAL A 36 -14.17 -3.75 11.39
N VAL A 37 -13.26 -2.87 11.81
CA VAL A 37 -12.26 -2.21 10.96
C VAL A 37 -10.90 -2.49 11.55
N SER A 38 -9.92 -2.81 10.70
CA SER A 38 -8.59 -3.19 11.16
C SER A 38 -7.52 -2.14 10.88
N PHE A 39 -6.38 -2.32 11.55
CA PHE A 39 -5.13 -1.61 11.27
C PHE A 39 -3.96 -2.53 11.60
N SER A 40 -2.78 -2.22 11.07
CA SER A 40 -1.54 -2.88 11.47
C SER A 40 -0.65 -1.88 12.19
N LYS A 41 -0.16 -2.24 13.38
CA LYS A 41 0.84 -1.43 14.09
C LYS A 41 2.21 -1.74 13.48
N ASN A 42 2.79 -0.76 12.78
CA ASN A 42 4.00 -0.97 12.03
C ASN A 42 5.06 0.11 12.27
N PHE A 43 6.21 -0.09 11.64
CA PHE A 43 7.17 0.96 11.36
C PHE A 43 7.73 0.77 9.96
N THR A 44 8.29 1.83 9.39
CA THR A 44 8.80 1.82 8.02
C THR A 44 10.33 1.88 8.00
N LEU A 45 10.94 0.91 7.33
CA LEU A 45 12.33 0.96 6.91
C LEU A 45 12.41 1.58 5.51
N SER A 46 12.83 2.84 5.45
CA SER A 46 13.05 3.58 4.21
C SER A 46 14.42 3.24 3.64
N LEU A 47 14.49 2.20 2.80
CA LEU A 47 15.74 1.55 2.39
C LEU A 47 16.59 2.41 1.46
N SER A 48 15.99 3.04 0.45
CA SER A 48 16.64 3.92 -0.50
C SER A 48 15.64 4.85 -1.15
N ASN A 49 16.01 6.12 -1.30
CA ASN A 49 15.21 7.09 -2.02
C ASN A 49 15.53 7.12 -3.53
N TYR A 50 16.60 6.46 -3.95
CA TYR A 50 16.96 6.37 -5.37
C TYR A 50 15.92 5.54 -6.12
N CYS A 51 15.40 6.10 -7.22
CA CYS A 51 14.29 5.50 -7.97
C CYS A 51 14.48 5.70 -9.47
N GLN A 52 14.28 4.65 -10.25
CA GLN A 52 14.32 4.76 -11.73
C GLN A 52 13.15 5.56 -12.32
N ASN A 53 12.07 5.74 -11.56
CA ASN A 53 10.91 6.53 -11.97
C ASN A 53 11.01 7.97 -11.46
N GLN A 54 10.54 8.91 -12.28
CA GLN A 54 10.43 10.32 -11.93
C GLN A 54 8.96 10.74 -11.96
N CYS A 55 8.16 10.14 -11.06
CA CYS A 55 6.74 10.47 -10.97
C CYS A 55 6.55 11.92 -10.51
N GLY A 56 5.80 12.72 -11.27
CA GLY A 56 5.63 14.14 -11.00
C GLY A 56 5.04 14.45 -9.62
N TYR A 57 4.28 13.53 -9.05
CA TYR A 57 3.65 13.65 -7.72
C TYR A 57 4.51 13.12 -6.57
N CYS A 58 5.65 12.48 -6.83
CA CYS A 58 6.40 11.77 -5.79
C CYS A 58 7.27 12.74 -4.98
N PHE A 59 6.96 12.85 -3.69
CA PHE A 59 7.77 13.62 -2.76
C PHE A 59 9.01 12.84 -2.29
N TYR A 60 8.88 11.54 -2.16
CA TYR A 60 9.93 10.65 -1.66
C TYR A 60 11.19 10.66 -2.52
N ASN A 61 11.06 10.57 -3.84
CA ASN A 61 12.18 10.62 -4.78
C ASN A 61 12.74 12.03 -4.98
N HIS A 62 11.90 13.07 -4.89
CA HIS A 62 12.32 14.44 -5.20
C HIS A 62 13.09 15.13 -4.07
N HIS A 63 13.13 14.56 -2.88
CA HIS A 63 13.94 15.05 -1.76
C HIS A 63 15.37 14.53 -1.74
N ILE A 64 15.76 13.69 -2.68
CA ILE A 64 17.15 13.27 -2.81
C ILE A 64 17.93 14.43 -3.43
N PRO A 65 19.00 14.92 -2.77
CA PRO A 65 19.90 15.86 -3.39
C PRO A 65 20.54 15.20 -4.61
N LYS A 66 20.21 15.67 -5.80
CA LYS A 66 20.79 15.17 -7.08
C LYS A 66 22.30 15.43 -7.17
N SER A 67 22.88 16.12 -6.21
CA SER A 67 24.26 16.60 -6.20
C SER A 67 25.29 15.61 -5.65
N GLY A 68 24.92 14.40 -5.29
CA GLY A 68 25.86 13.39 -4.73
C GLY A 68 26.46 13.75 -3.37
N LYS A 69 26.05 14.87 -2.74
CA LYS A 69 26.58 15.32 -1.46
C LYS A 69 25.96 14.64 -0.24
N ASP A 70 24.89 13.85 -0.43
CA ASP A 70 24.17 13.16 0.64
C ASP A 70 24.20 11.64 0.39
N GLU A 71 25.42 11.09 0.36
CA GLU A 71 25.65 9.64 0.17
C GLU A 71 24.91 8.80 1.22
N ASN A 72 24.67 9.39 2.41
CA ASN A 72 24.02 8.71 3.53
C ASN A 72 22.54 8.35 3.27
N ARG A 73 21.94 8.86 2.19
CA ARG A 73 20.54 8.53 1.82
C ARG A 73 20.41 7.57 0.64
N ALA A 74 21.53 7.17 0.04
CA ALA A 74 21.51 6.19 -1.05
C ALA A 74 21.02 4.82 -0.58
N LEU A 75 21.38 4.46 0.65
CA LEU A 75 20.95 3.24 1.32
C LEU A 75 20.86 3.51 2.83
N ILE A 76 19.89 2.90 3.51
CA ILE A 76 19.77 2.93 4.98
C ILE A 76 20.98 2.26 5.61
N GLU A 77 21.50 2.84 6.70
CA GLU A 77 22.66 2.31 7.40
C GLU A 77 22.26 1.18 8.39
N SER A 78 23.20 0.28 8.67
CA SER A 78 22.95 -0.88 9.55
C SER A 78 22.53 -0.48 10.95
N GLU A 79 23.15 0.56 11.52
CA GLU A 79 22.83 1.09 12.85
C GLU A 79 21.39 1.59 12.92
N GLU A 80 20.91 2.27 11.87
CA GLU A 80 19.53 2.76 11.79
C GLU A 80 18.54 1.61 11.72
N ILE A 81 18.88 0.53 10.98
CA ILE A 81 18.02 -0.67 10.90
C ILE A 81 17.88 -1.29 12.29
N HIS A 82 18.97 -1.50 13.02
CA HIS A 82 18.92 -2.08 14.37
C HIS A 82 18.16 -1.17 15.35
N ASP A 83 18.41 0.14 15.34
CA ASP A 83 17.70 1.10 16.18
C ASP A 83 16.18 1.08 15.94
N LEU A 84 15.75 1.01 14.67
CA LEU A 84 14.33 0.92 14.31
C LEU A 84 13.71 -0.43 14.72
N ILE A 85 14.45 -1.53 14.61
CA ILE A 85 14.00 -2.84 15.09
C ILE A 85 13.81 -2.81 16.62
N ASP A 86 14.79 -2.32 17.36
CA ASP A 86 14.74 -2.22 18.83
C ASP A 86 13.56 -1.32 19.28
N LYS A 87 13.33 -0.22 18.60
CA LYS A 87 12.16 0.63 18.86
C LYS A 87 10.87 -0.10 18.50
N GLY A 88 10.83 -0.81 17.36
CA GLY A 88 9.69 -1.62 16.94
C GLY A 88 9.28 -2.64 17.99
N ILE A 89 10.25 -3.33 18.59
CA ILE A 89 10.03 -4.28 19.70
C ILE A 89 9.43 -3.57 20.93
N ARG A 90 10.02 -2.43 21.34
CA ARG A 90 9.53 -1.66 22.51
C ARG A 90 8.09 -1.16 22.33
N TYR A 91 7.74 -0.75 21.12
CA TYR A 91 6.38 -0.32 20.78
C TYR A 91 5.45 -1.47 20.39
N ARG A 92 5.94 -2.71 20.44
CA ARG A 92 5.18 -3.93 20.09
C ARG A 92 4.62 -3.87 18.66
N CYS A 93 5.40 -3.34 17.72
CA CYS A 93 5.06 -3.40 16.30
C CYS A 93 5.18 -4.85 15.82
N LYS A 94 4.16 -5.32 15.08
CA LYS A 94 4.15 -6.67 14.50
C LYS A 94 4.56 -6.69 13.03
N GLU A 95 4.66 -5.51 12.42
CA GLU A 95 4.97 -5.32 11.01
C GLU A 95 6.14 -4.34 10.85
N ALA A 96 7.03 -4.67 9.91
CA ALA A 96 7.96 -3.71 9.32
C ALA A 96 7.65 -3.56 7.82
N LEU A 97 7.31 -2.34 7.41
CA LEU A 97 7.17 -1.99 6.01
C LEU A 97 8.55 -1.67 5.42
N LEU A 98 9.05 -2.53 4.52
CA LEU A 98 10.24 -2.26 3.73
C LEU A 98 9.83 -1.45 2.50
N MET A 99 10.25 -0.19 2.46
CA MET A 99 9.91 0.76 1.40
C MET A 99 11.17 1.26 0.71
N SER A 100 11.13 1.39 -0.61
CA SER A 100 12.23 1.93 -1.41
C SER A 100 11.72 2.65 -2.65
N GLY A 101 12.56 3.51 -3.21
CA GLY A 101 12.49 3.82 -4.62
C GLY A 101 12.62 2.56 -5.45
N GLU A 102 12.12 2.57 -6.68
CA GLU A 102 12.13 1.40 -7.55
C GLU A 102 13.48 1.22 -8.22
N ASN A 103 14.02 0.00 -8.15
CA ASN A 103 15.29 -0.41 -8.74
C ASN A 103 16.49 0.50 -8.36
N PRO A 104 16.73 0.75 -7.06
CA PRO A 104 17.82 1.63 -6.62
C PRO A 104 19.19 1.06 -6.95
N GLY A 105 19.33 -0.26 -7.05
CA GLY A 105 20.57 -0.94 -7.45
C GLY A 105 21.08 -0.59 -8.86
N LYS A 106 20.29 0.14 -9.67
CA LYS A 106 20.73 0.69 -10.95
C LYS A 106 21.75 1.83 -10.80
N PHE A 107 21.78 2.49 -9.63
CA PHE A 107 22.60 3.67 -9.40
C PHE A 107 23.94 3.29 -8.78
N GLU A 108 25.05 3.81 -9.34
CA GLU A 108 26.43 3.49 -8.90
C GLU A 108 26.64 3.75 -7.40
N ILE A 109 26.10 4.84 -6.87
CA ILE A 109 26.22 5.19 -5.45
C ILE A 109 25.57 4.13 -4.56
N VAL A 110 24.42 3.57 -4.97
CA VAL A 110 23.75 2.50 -4.24
C VAL A 110 24.53 1.19 -4.35
N GLN A 111 25.08 0.89 -5.55
CA GLN A 111 25.94 -0.28 -5.75
C GLN A 111 27.20 -0.23 -4.89
N LYS A 112 27.82 0.97 -4.79
CA LYS A 112 29.00 1.16 -3.93
C LYS A 112 28.64 0.87 -2.46
N LYS A 113 27.53 1.46 -1.96
CA LYS A 113 27.06 1.23 -0.59
C LYS A 113 26.72 -0.26 -0.33
N LEU A 114 26.06 -0.93 -1.25
CA LEU A 114 25.80 -2.37 -1.14
C LEU A 114 27.07 -3.18 -0.99
N LYS A 115 28.10 -2.90 -1.81
CA LYS A 115 29.41 -3.57 -1.73
C LYS A 115 30.14 -3.30 -0.41
N GLU A 116 30.08 -2.06 0.12
CA GLU A 116 30.63 -1.70 1.43
C GLU A 116 29.96 -2.51 2.56
N MET A 117 28.69 -2.87 2.38
CA MET A 117 27.93 -3.73 3.29
C MET A 117 28.00 -5.24 2.95
N ASN A 118 28.87 -5.65 2.00
CA ASN A 118 29.05 -7.01 1.51
C ASN A 118 27.82 -7.63 0.81
N PHE A 119 27.06 -6.81 0.08
CA PHE A 119 25.96 -7.29 -0.76
C PHE A 119 26.26 -7.01 -2.25
N ASP A 120 25.98 -8.01 -3.10
CA ASP A 120 26.11 -7.87 -4.55
C ASP A 120 24.86 -7.26 -5.20
N ARG A 121 23.67 -7.67 -4.72
CA ARG A 121 22.38 -7.22 -5.26
C ARG A 121 21.54 -6.53 -4.16
N PHE A 122 20.75 -5.55 -4.57
CA PHE A 122 19.79 -4.91 -3.65
C PHE A 122 18.80 -5.90 -3.04
N ILE A 123 18.41 -6.94 -3.80
CA ILE A 123 17.51 -7.99 -3.30
C ILE A 123 18.14 -8.82 -2.16
N ASP A 124 19.44 -9.08 -2.21
CA ASP A 124 20.15 -9.81 -1.14
C ASP A 124 20.13 -9.02 0.17
N PHE A 125 20.30 -7.71 0.08
CA PHE A 125 20.17 -6.79 1.22
C PHE A 125 18.76 -6.83 1.82
N ILE A 126 17.70 -6.86 0.98
CA ILE A 126 16.32 -6.95 1.46
C ILE A 126 16.04 -8.30 2.13
N VAL A 127 16.54 -9.39 1.56
CA VAL A 127 16.43 -10.72 2.15
C VAL A 127 17.10 -10.75 3.52
N HIS A 128 18.31 -10.17 3.65
CA HIS A 128 19.00 -10.06 4.92
C HIS A 128 18.18 -9.30 5.97
N ILE A 129 17.65 -8.11 5.63
CA ILE A 129 16.81 -7.33 6.55
C ILE A 129 15.54 -8.11 6.91
N SER A 130 14.91 -8.76 5.94
CA SER A 130 13.70 -9.56 6.18
C SER A 130 13.98 -10.73 7.14
N SER A 131 15.13 -11.39 7.01
CA SER A 131 15.56 -12.43 7.96
C SER A 131 15.77 -11.84 9.37
N LEU A 132 16.49 -10.72 9.46
CA LEU A 132 16.75 -10.04 10.73
C LEU A 132 15.44 -9.63 11.44
N LEU A 133 14.46 -9.15 10.70
CA LEU A 133 13.12 -8.83 11.23
C LEU A 133 12.42 -10.08 11.78
N LEU A 134 12.45 -11.19 11.02
CA LEU A 134 11.86 -12.45 11.47
C LEU A 134 12.55 -12.98 12.74
N ASP A 135 13.87 -12.85 12.86
CA ASP A 135 14.61 -13.27 14.06
C ASP A 135 14.17 -12.46 15.30
N ASN A 136 13.62 -11.27 15.09
CA ASN A 136 13.10 -10.39 16.14
C ASN A 136 11.56 -10.39 16.27
N ASP A 137 10.86 -11.42 15.79
CA ASP A 137 9.41 -11.58 15.86
C ASP A 137 8.59 -10.45 15.18
N ILE A 138 9.19 -9.81 14.16
CA ILE A 138 8.58 -8.78 13.34
C ILE A 138 8.36 -9.33 11.94
N LEU A 139 7.14 -9.20 11.42
CA LEU A 139 6.78 -9.71 10.10
C LEU A 139 7.08 -8.68 9.00
N PRO A 140 7.91 -9.00 8.01
CA PRO A 140 8.17 -8.09 6.90
C PRO A 140 6.99 -7.98 5.93
N HIS A 141 6.72 -6.74 5.48
CA HIS A 141 5.90 -6.41 4.32
C HIS A 141 6.74 -5.59 3.34
N THR A 142 7.04 -6.12 2.16
CA THR A 142 7.91 -5.46 1.19
C THR A 142 7.12 -4.78 0.08
N ASN A 143 7.35 -3.45 -0.12
CA ASN A 143 6.79 -2.64 -1.19
C ASN A 143 7.89 -1.74 -1.80
N ILE A 144 8.64 -2.26 -2.76
CA ILE A 144 9.87 -1.64 -3.31
C ILE A 144 9.82 -1.43 -4.83
N GLY A 145 8.63 -1.45 -5.42
CA GLY A 145 8.44 -1.30 -6.85
C GLY A 145 8.30 -2.63 -7.60
N VAL A 146 8.45 -2.56 -8.92
CA VAL A 146 8.32 -3.73 -9.80
C VAL A 146 9.57 -4.60 -9.69
N LEU A 147 9.37 -5.89 -9.47
CA LEU A 147 10.42 -6.90 -9.36
C LEU A 147 10.28 -7.98 -10.44
N PRO A 148 11.40 -8.58 -10.88
CA PRO A 148 11.40 -9.81 -11.65
C PRO A 148 10.67 -10.95 -10.91
N TYR A 149 10.15 -11.92 -11.65
CA TYR A 149 9.43 -13.06 -11.09
C TYR A 149 10.25 -13.87 -10.07
N GLU A 150 11.54 -14.09 -10.36
CA GLU A 150 12.43 -14.85 -9.47
C GLU A 150 12.73 -14.10 -8.16
N GLU A 151 12.87 -12.78 -8.21
CA GLU A 151 13.04 -11.96 -7.00
C GLU A 151 11.78 -11.93 -6.13
N LEU A 152 10.58 -11.86 -6.74
CA LEU A 152 9.32 -12.05 -6.00
C LEU A 152 9.26 -13.41 -5.30
N LYS A 153 9.68 -14.47 -6.00
CA LYS A 153 9.71 -15.83 -5.46
C LYS A 153 10.74 -15.98 -4.32
N GLU A 154 11.87 -15.29 -4.43
CA GLU A 154 12.88 -15.25 -3.39
C GLU A 154 12.36 -14.54 -2.13
N LEU A 155 11.82 -13.32 -2.26
CA LEU A 155 11.27 -12.54 -1.16
C LEU A 155 10.07 -13.20 -0.48
N LYS A 156 9.25 -13.95 -1.21
CA LYS A 156 8.12 -14.70 -0.63
C LYS A 156 8.56 -15.59 0.55
N LYS A 157 9.80 -16.10 0.54
CA LYS A 157 10.29 -16.98 1.61
C LYS A 157 10.41 -16.28 2.95
N PHE A 158 10.55 -14.95 2.95
CA PHE A 158 10.85 -14.12 4.12
C PHE A 158 9.78 -13.07 4.42
N ASN A 159 8.77 -12.92 3.57
CA ASN A 159 7.75 -11.90 3.72
C ASN A 159 6.38 -12.51 4.04
N ALA A 160 5.67 -11.91 5.01
CA ALA A 160 4.30 -12.30 5.33
C ALA A 160 3.32 -11.87 4.25
N SER A 161 3.58 -10.71 3.65
CA SER A 161 2.86 -10.15 2.51
C SER A 161 3.76 -9.22 1.72
N MET A 162 3.35 -8.87 0.50
CA MET A 162 4.07 -7.90 -0.32
C MET A 162 3.08 -6.92 -0.97
N GLY A 163 3.58 -5.82 -1.51
CA GLY A 163 2.73 -4.82 -2.11
C GLY A 163 3.32 -4.14 -3.33
N LEU A 164 2.42 -3.65 -4.19
CA LEU A 164 2.70 -2.72 -5.28
C LEU A 164 1.43 -1.99 -5.67
N MET A 165 1.43 -0.66 -5.55
CA MET A 165 0.30 0.15 -6.00
C MET A 165 0.14 0.08 -7.52
N LEU A 166 -1.07 -0.25 -8.02
CA LEU A 166 -1.39 -0.11 -9.45
C LEU A 166 -1.38 1.35 -9.88
N GLU A 167 -1.66 2.26 -8.98
CA GLU A 167 -1.88 3.69 -9.14
C GLU A 167 -3.09 4.02 -10.00
N SER A 168 -3.05 3.70 -11.29
CA SER A 168 -4.12 3.98 -12.26
C SER A 168 -3.98 3.10 -13.49
N THR A 169 -5.08 2.96 -14.24
CA THR A 169 -5.08 2.38 -15.61
C THR A 169 -5.11 3.44 -16.70
N SER A 170 -5.02 4.73 -16.35
CA SER A 170 -5.11 5.84 -17.31
C SER A 170 -3.84 5.98 -18.14
N GLN A 171 -3.95 5.79 -19.45
CA GLN A 171 -2.85 6.01 -20.38
C GLN A 171 -2.47 7.50 -20.52
N LYS A 172 -3.41 8.42 -20.20
CA LYS A 172 -3.15 9.86 -20.24
C LYS A 172 -2.00 10.28 -19.31
N LEU A 173 -1.80 9.58 -18.21
CA LEU A 173 -0.75 9.89 -17.23
C LEU A 173 0.68 9.73 -17.79
N PHE A 174 0.83 9.02 -18.91
CA PHE A 174 2.11 8.77 -19.62
C PHE A 174 2.35 9.68 -20.80
N GLN A 175 1.37 10.51 -21.17
CA GLN A 175 1.53 11.48 -22.23
C GLN A 175 2.41 12.65 -21.77
N GLN A 176 2.87 13.45 -22.71
CA GLN A 176 3.62 14.68 -22.43
C GLN A 176 2.87 15.55 -21.41
N GLY A 177 3.57 15.98 -20.37
CA GLY A 177 3.00 16.70 -19.23
C GLY A 177 2.24 15.82 -18.22
N GLY A 178 2.11 14.52 -18.45
CA GLY A 178 1.52 13.58 -17.49
C GLY A 178 2.48 13.20 -16.36
N VAL A 179 1.92 12.86 -15.20
CA VAL A 179 2.71 12.57 -13.98
C VAL A 179 3.63 11.35 -14.11
N HIS A 180 3.42 10.50 -15.10
CA HIS A 180 4.21 9.30 -15.36
C HIS A 180 5.04 9.39 -16.64
N GLU A 181 5.18 10.56 -17.25
CA GLU A 181 5.95 10.76 -18.49
C GLU A 181 7.36 10.15 -18.40
N TYR A 182 8.04 10.36 -17.27
CA TYR A 182 9.40 9.84 -17.02
C TYR A 182 9.41 8.67 -16.03
N SER A 183 8.37 7.84 -16.02
CA SER A 183 8.20 6.76 -15.06
C SER A 183 7.83 5.44 -15.77
N PRO A 184 8.78 4.77 -16.45
CA PRO A 184 8.50 3.67 -17.34
C PRO A 184 7.80 2.49 -16.67
N SER A 185 8.17 2.15 -15.45
CA SER A 185 7.56 1.04 -14.72
C SER A 185 6.22 1.37 -14.06
N LYS A 186 5.76 2.62 -14.16
CA LYS A 186 4.38 2.99 -13.79
C LYS A 186 3.37 2.62 -14.87
N ALA A 187 3.80 2.14 -16.04
CA ALA A 187 2.91 1.67 -17.10
C ALA A 187 1.94 0.61 -16.55
N PRO A 188 0.61 0.77 -16.77
CA PRO A 188 -0.39 -0.13 -16.19
C PRO A 188 -0.14 -1.60 -16.55
N SER A 189 0.29 -1.89 -17.77
CA SER A 189 0.61 -3.25 -18.21
C SER A 189 1.73 -3.89 -17.39
N ILE A 190 2.78 -3.15 -17.05
CA ILE A 190 3.91 -3.62 -16.24
C ILE A 190 3.44 -3.94 -14.82
N ARG A 191 2.69 -3.01 -14.20
CA ARG A 191 2.20 -3.19 -12.83
C ARG A 191 1.15 -4.28 -12.73
N ILE A 192 0.24 -4.38 -13.69
CA ILE A 192 -0.73 -5.48 -13.80
C ILE A 192 -0.01 -6.83 -13.92
N ASN A 193 1.03 -6.91 -14.74
CA ASN A 193 1.81 -8.15 -14.89
C ASN A 193 2.51 -8.53 -13.58
N HIS A 194 3.07 -7.57 -12.86
CA HIS A 194 3.68 -7.81 -11.56
C HIS A 194 2.66 -8.33 -10.53
N ILE A 195 1.46 -7.70 -10.43
CA ILE A 195 0.38 -8.13 -9.55
C ILE A 195 -0.06 -9.56 -9.92
N LYS A 196 -0.17 -9.89 -11.22
CA LYS A 196 -0.47 -11.25 -11.68
C LYS A 196 0.64 -12.25 -11.31
N ASN A 197 1.91 -11.85 -11.40
CA ASN A 197 3.03 -12.70 -10.99
C ASN A 197 3.01 -12.99 -9.49
N ALA A 198 2.69 -12.01 -8.66
CA ALA A 198 2.44 -12.23 -7.23
C ALA A 198 1.29 -13.24 -7.02
N GLY A 199 0.23 -13.17 -7.83
CA GLY A 199 -0.88 -14.13 -7.81
C GLY A 199 -0.48 -15.54 -8.18
N LYS A 200 0.30 -15.72 -9.25
CA LYS A 200 0.87 -17.04 -9.63
C LYS A 200 1.73 -17.63 -8.53
N LEU A 201 2.47 -16.79 -7.82
CA LEU A 201 3.30 -17.18 -6.68
C LEU A 201 2.49 -17.35 -5.39
N LYS A 202 1.18 -17.09 -5.38
CA LYS A 202 0.35 -17.14 -4.17
C LYS A 202 0.93 -16.25 -3.05
N ILE A 203 1.30 -15.03 -3.36
CA ILE A 203 1.75 -14.04 -2.36
C ILE A 203 0.53 -13.26 -1.88
N PRO A 204 0.23 -13.16 -0.57
CA PRO A 204 -0.76 -12.23 -0.04
C PRO A 204 -0.33 -10.81 -0.44
N PHE A 205 -1.14 -10.13 -1.27
CA PHE A 205 -0.66 -8.96 -1.97
C PHE A 205 -1.54 -7.73 -1.75
N THR A 206 -0.90 -6.63 -1.33
CA THR A 206 -1.52 -5.31 -1.20
C THR A 206 -1.30 -4.52 -2.48
N THR A 207 -2.36 -3.91 -3.00
CA THR A 207 -2.30 -3.03 -4.16
C THR A 207 -3.25 -1.85 -3.96
N GLY A 208 -3.33 -0.94 -4.93
CA GLY A 208 -4.25 0.19 -4.77
C GLY A 208 -4.14 1.24 -5.85
N LEU A 209 -4.91 2.31 -5.64
CA LEU A 209 -5.00 3.45 -6.54
C LEU A 209 -4.51 4.71 -5.85
N LEU A 210 -3.81 5.55 -6.59
CA LEU A 210 -3.53 6.93 -6.20
C LEU A 210 -4.50 7.84 -6.95
N ILE A 211 -5.34 8.55 -6.21
CA ILE A 211 -6.48 9.29 -6.71
C ILE A 211 -6.19 10.79 -6.67
N GLY A 212 -6.44 11.50 -7.78
CA GLY A 212 -6.21 12.94 -7.89
C GLY A 212 -4.91 13.33 -8.58
N ILE A 213 -4.33 12.44 -9.37
CA ILE A 213 -3.08 12.64 -10.12
C ILE A 213 -3.31 12.95 -11.62
N GLY A 214 -4.53 13.33 -12.00
CA GLY A 214 -4.91 13.69 -13.38
C GLY A 214 -5.76 12.64 -14.11
N GLU A 215 -6.04 11.51 -13.48
CA GLU A 215 -6.94 10.47 -13.96
C GLU A 215 -8.41 10.91 -13.86
N LYS A 216 -9.27 10.30 -14.70
CA LYS A 216 -10.72 10.55 -14.68
C LYS A 216 -11.45 9.49 -13.82
N PHE A 217 -12.68 9.79 -13.42
CA PHE A 217 -13.54 8.85 -12.68
C PHE A 217 -13.65 7.48 -13.37
N LYS A 218 -13.78 7.46 -14.71
CA LYS A 218 -13.81 6.22 -15.48
C LYS A 218 -12.54 5.38 -15.33
N ASP A 219 -11.37 6.04 -15.23
CA ASP A 219 -10.09 5.36 -15.10
C ASP A 219 -9.99 4.68 -13.71
N ARG A 220 -10.49 5.36 -12.67
CA ARG A 220 -10.60 4.81 -11.29
C ARG A 220 -11.48 3.55 -11.30
N VAL A 221 -12.67 3.63 -11.90
CA VAL A 221 -13.60 2.50 -12.00
C VAL A 221 -12.98 1.34 -12.81
N ASN A 222 -12.35 1.62 -13.94
CA ASN A 222 -11.66 0.61 -14.74
C ASN A 222 -10.54 -0.08 -13.94
N ALA A 223 -9.75 0.67 -13.17
CA ALA A 223 -8.71 0.11 -12.34
C ALA A 223 -9.28 -0.83 -11.25
N LEU A 224 -10.40 -0.46 -10.60
CA LEU A 224 -11.07 -1.33 -9.63
C LEU A 224 -11.55 -2.64 -10.28
N TYR A 225 -12.14 -2.58 -11.48
CA TYR A 225 -12.53 -3.81 -12.20
C TYR A 225 -11.33 -4.65 -12.61
N THR A 226 -10.24 -4.03 -13.05
CA THR A 226 -9.00 -4.75 -13.35
C THR A 226 -8.48 -5.51 -12.13
N LEU A 227 -8.47 -4.88 -10.95
CA LEU A 227 -8.05 -5.54 -9.73
C LEU A 227 -9.03 -6.66 -9.32
N LYS A 228 -10.35 -6.47 -9.49
CA LYS A 228 -11.34 -7.52 -9.24
C LYS A 228 -11.14 -8.73 -10.17
N GLU A 229 -10.91 -8.50 -11.46
CA GLU A 229 -10.63 -9.57 -12.43
C GLU A 229 -9.37 -10.37 -12.05
N ILE A 230 -8.29 -9.66 -11.64
CA ILE A 230 -7.06 -10.31 -11.20
C ILE A 230 -7.31 -11.12 -9.91
N HIS A 231 -8.06 -10.56 -8.96
CA HIS A 231 -8.41 -11.28 -7.73
C HIS A 231 -9.24 -12.52 -8.02
N ASN A 232 -10.23 -12.43 -8.91
CA ASN A 232 -11.05 -13.58 -9.31
C ASN A 232 -10.20 -14.71 -9.92
N GLN A 233 -9.11 -14.36 -10.63
CA GLN A 233 -8.21 -15.33 -11.25
C GLN A 233 -7.30 -16.03 -10.23
N PHE A 234 -6.77 -15.30 -9.25
CA PHE A 234 -5.71 -15.80 -8.37
C PHE A 234 -6.08 -15.84 -6.87
N GLY A 235 -7.07 -15.08 -6.44
CA GLY A 235 -7.54 -15.02 -5.06
C GLY A 235 -6.47 -14.54 -4.06
N HIS A 236 -5.52 -13.68 -4.46
CA HIS A 236 -4.33 -13.32 -3.69
C HIS A 236 -4.30 -11.87 -3.22
N ILE A 237 -5.13 -10.98 -3.79
CA ILE A 237 -5.18 -9.59 -3.33
C ILE A 237 -5.81 -9.57 -1.94
N GLN A 238 -5.01 -9.24 -0.94
CA GLN A 238 -5.48 -9.20 0.44
C GLN A 238 -6.22 -7.92 0.77
N GLU A 239 -5.86 -6.80 0.14
CA GLU A 239 -6.51 -5.51 0.29
C GLU A 239 -6.23 -4.58 -0.89
N VAL A 240 -7.11 -3.60 -1.08
CA VAL A 240 -6.95 -2.52 -2.07
C VAL A 240 -6.97 -1.17 -1.35
N ILE A 241 -5.85 -0.45 -1.46
CA ILE A 241 -5.68 0.89 -0.90
C ILE A 241 -6.29 1.93 -1.84
N LEU A 242 -7.14 2.80 -1.31
CA LEU A 242 -7.62 4.00 -1.98
C LEU A 242 -6.96 5.21 -1.33
N GLN A 243 -5.88 5.68 -1.94
CA GLN A 243 -5.10 6.80 -1.41
C GLN A 243 -5.36 8.05 -2.22
N ASN A 244 -5.67 9.16 -1.55
CA ASN A 244 -5.76 10.46 -2.19
C ASN A 244 -4.38 11.11 -2.32
N PHE A 245 -4.17 11.75 -3.46
CA PHE A 245 -3.01 12.61 -3.65
C PHE A 245 -3.12 13.84 -2.74
N VAL A 246 -2.03 14.14 -2.03
CA VAL A 246 -1.86 15.36 -1.25
C VAL A 246 -0.71 16.15 -1.85
N TYR A 247 -0.98 17.38 -2.28
CA TYR A 247 0.05 18.28 -2.80
C TYR A 247 1.11 18.58 -1.75
N LYS A 248 2.37 18.64 -2.19
CA LYS A 248 3.52 18.99 -1.36
C LYS A 248 4.37 20.01 -2.11
N LYS A 249 4.86 21.00 -1.39
CA LYS A 249 5.77 22.00 -1.96
C LYS A 249 7.04 21.32 -2.48
N GLY A 250 7.46 21.66 -3.69
CA GLY A 250 8.71 21.17 -4.30
C GLY A 250 8.56 19.96 -5.22
N ILE A 251 7.37 19.37 -5.34
CA ILE A 251 7.09 18.35 -6.38
C ILE A 251 6.71 19.03 -7.70
N PRO A 252 7.03 18.40 -8.86
CA PRO A 252 6.74 18.98 -10.19
C PRO A 252 5.25 19.07 -10.50
N TYR A 253 4.43 18.14 -10.00
CA TYR A 253 3.01 18.06 -10.34
C TYR A 253 2.17 19.02 -9.51
N LEU A 254 1.52 19.95 -10.19
CA LEU A 254 0.48 20.80 -9.63
C LEU A 254 -0.85 20.44 -10.30
N PRO A 255 -1.83 19.90 -9.55
CA PRO A 255 -3.12 19.54 -10.14
C PRO A 255 -3.93 20.79 -10.50
N ASP A 256 -4.57 20.78 -11.67
CA ASP A 256 -5.50 21.83 -12.11
C ASP A 256 -6.64 22.05 -11.10
N LYS A 257 -7.06 20.94 -10.45
CA LYS A 257 -8.08 20.92 -9.41
C LYS A 257 -7.68 19.96 -8.31
N HIS A 258 -7.70 20.44 -7.07
CA HIS A 258 -7.53 19.54 -5.93
C HIS A 258 -8.68 18.54 -5.85
N LEU A 259 -8.36 17.30 -5.52
CA LEU A 259 -9.34 16.26 -5.27
C LEU A 259 -10.25 16.68 -4.10
N LYS A 260 -11.55 16.67 -4.31
CA LYS A 260 -12.52 16.88 -3.24
C LYS A 260 -12.72 15.58 -2.47
N ILE A 261 -12.93 15.69 -1.17
CA ILE A 261 -13.12 14.50 -0.32
C ILE A 261 -14.35 13.67 -0.76
N GLU A 262 -15.38 14.34 -1.27
CA GLU A 262 -16.59 13.69 -1.79
C GLU A 262 -16.29 12.76 -2.98
N GLU A 263 -15.26 13.08 -3.77
CA GLU A 263 -14.84 12.20 -4.89
C GLU A 263 -14.16 10.94 -4.36
N LEU A 264 -13.35 11.07 -3.28
CA LEU A 264 -12.72 9.91 -2.64
C LEU A 264 -13.79 9.05 -1.94
N LEU A 265 -14.71 9.66 -1.20
CA LEU A 265 -15.85 8.98 -0.59
C LEU A 265 -16.67 8.21 -1.66
N LYS A 266 -16.98 8.87 -2.78
CA LYS A 266 -17.72 8.24 -3.88
C LYS A 266 -17.01 7.01 -4.43
N ILE A 267 -15.72 7.12 -4.73
CA ILE A 267 -14.97 5.99 -5.30
C ILE A 267 -14.80 4.86 -4.29
N THR A 268 -14.73 5.16 -3.00
CA THR A 268 -14.70 4.16 -1.92
C THR A 268 -15.99 3.34 -1.90
N GLY A 269 -17.15 4.00 -1.89
CA GLY A 269 -18.43 3.28 -1.98
C GLY A 269 -18.59 2.47 -3.26
N VAL A 270 -18.13 2.99 -4.40
CA VAL A 270 -18.11 2.27 -5.67
C VAL A 270 -17.18 1.04 -5.61
N ALA A 271 -16.01 1.17 -4.98
CA ALA A 271 -15.10 0.05 -4.77
C ALA A 271 -15.77 -1.08 -3.95
N ARG A 272 -16.49 -0.73 -2.88
CA ARG A 272 -17.27 -1.71 -2.09
C ARG A 272 -18.31 -2.43 -2.95
N LEU A 273 -19.03 -1.71 -3.81
CA LEU A 273 -20.01 -2.35 -4.71
C LEU A 273 -19.37 -3.27 -5.77
N ILE A 274 -18.14 -2.96 -6.20
CA ILE A 274 -17.40 -3.78 -7.16
C ILE A 274 -16.79 -5.01 -6.49
N PHE A 275 -16.17 -4.82 -5.32
CA PHE A 275 -15.44 -5.89 -4.63
C PHE A 275 -16.34 -6.79 -3.80
N GLY A 276 -17.56 -6.34 -3.49
CA GLY A 276 -18.40 -7.06 -2.53
C GLY A 276 -17.72 -7.12 -1.17
N ASN A 277 -17.76 -8.27 -0.50
CA ASN A 277 -17.04 -8.53 0.74
C ASN A 277 -15.73 -9.34 0.55
N GLU A 278 -15.33 -9.61 -0.69
CA GLU A 278 -14.20 -10.49 -0.99
C GLU A 278 -12.84 -9.81 -0.81
N ILE A 279 -12.74 -8.52 -1.24
CA ILE A 279 -11.50 -7.75 -1.19
C ILE A 279 -11.68 -6.62 -0.16
N PRO A 280 -10.91 -6.63 0.94
CA PRO A 280 -10.85 -5.52 1.88
C PRO A 280 -10.44 -4.21 1.21
N ILE A 281 -11.05 -3.12 1.66
CA ILE A 281 -10.74 -1.76 1.21
C ILE A 281 -10.02 -1.03 2.34
N GLN A 282 -8.83 -0.53 2.03
CA GLN A 282 -8.03 0.28 2.94
C GLN A 282 -8.07 1.76 2.52
N VAL A 283 -8.15 2.65 3.51
CA VAL A 283 -7.94 4.09 3.33
C VAL A 283 -7.01 4.60 4.42
N PRO A 284 -5.88 5.28 4.09
CA PRO A 284 -4.94 5.77 5.09
C PRO A 284 -5.58 6.84 5.99
N PRO A 285 -5.58 6.67 7.33
CA PRO A 285 -6.34 7.53 8.24
C PRO A 285 -5.76 8.93 8.36
N ASN A 286 -4.44 9.09 8.21
CA ASN A 286 -3.76 10.38 8.24
C ASN A 286 -4.16 11.30 7.05
N LEU A 287 -4.71 10.73 5.99
CA LEU A 287 -5.11 11.47 4.79
C LEU A 287 -6.60 11.83 4.76
N ILE A 288 -7.40 11.32 5.69
CA ILE A 288 -8.86 11.49 5.72
C ILE A 288 -9.35 12.09 7.05
N LYS A 289 -8.46 12.69 7.83
CA LYS A 289 -8.77 13.21 9.18
C LYS A 289 -10.08 14.04 9.19
N GLY A 290 -11.00 13.64 10.08
CA GLY A 290 -12.32 14.25 10.26
C GLY A 290 -13.43 13.65 9.37
N TYR A 291 -13.11 12.68 8.51
CA TYR A 291 -14.05 11.98 7.64
C TYR A 291 -14.10 10.47 7.88
N GLU A 292 -13.43 9.97 8.91
CA GLU A 292 -13.27 8.55 9.20
C GLU A 292 -14.63 7.84 9.27
N LYS A 293 -15.62 8.45 9.93
CA LYS A 293 -17.00 7.95 10.00
C LYS A 293 -17.63 7.75 8.62
N ASP A 294 -17.48 8.74 7.73
CA ASP A 294 -18.04 8.64 6.37
C ASP A 294 -17.44 7.50 5.58
N PHE A 295 -16.12 7.27 5.74
CA PHE A 295 -15.43 6.15 5.10
C PHE A 295 -15.85 4.79 5.68
N LEU A 296 -16.04 4.69 6.99
CA LEU A 296 -16.61 3.50 7.65
C LEU A 296 -18.00 3.17 7.11
N GLU A 297 -18.88 4.17 6.99
CA GLU A 297 -20.22 4.01 6.41
C GLU A 297 -20.20 3.64 4.91
N LEU A 298 -19.15 4.03 4.19
CA LEU A 298 -18.90 3.64 2.80
C LEU A 298 -18.10 2.35 2.64
N GLY A 299 -17.89 1.63 3.75
CA GLY A 299 -17.52 0.24 3.75
C GLY A 299 -16.03 -0.03 3.66
N ILE A 300 -15.16 0.83 4.20
CA ILE A 300 -13.76 0.43 4.42
C ILE A 300 -13.68 -0.69 5.46
N ASP A 301 -12.69 -1.53 5.33
CA ASP A 301 -12.39 -2.62 6.27
C ASP A 301 -11.12 -2.37 7.06
N ASP A 302 -10.28 -1.42 6.60
CA ASP A 302 -8.91 -1.28 7.11
C ASP A 302 -8.42 0.17 7.00
N PHE A 303 -7.62 0.58 7.98
CA PHE A 303 -6.89 1.84 7.97
C PHE A 303 -5.42 1.69 7.55
N GLY A 304 -4.95 0.45 7.36
CA GLY A 304 -3.60 0.15 6.98
C GLY A 304 -2.58 0.20 8.11
N GLY A 305 -1.33 0.41 7.74
CA GLY A 305 -0.25 0.55 8.69
C GLY A 305 -0.30 1.90 9.41
N ILE A 306 -0.28 1.88 10.74
CA ILE A 306 -0.16 3.06 11.59
C ILE A 306 1.13 2.93 12.40
N SER A 307 2.03 3.89 12.21
CA SER A 307 3.33 3.85 12.88
C SER A 307 3.40 4.76 14.09
N PRO A 308 3.73 4.22 15.28
CA PRO A 308 4.07 5.05 16.43
C PRO A 308 5.51 5.58 16.40
N LEU A 309 6.34 5.14 15.44
CA LEU A 309 7.78 5.39 15.41
C LEU A 309 8.23 6.24 14.24
N THR A 310 7.68 5.97 13.06
CA THR A 310 8.12 6.56 11.80
C THR A 310 7.03 7.42 11.21
N ILE A 311 7.42 8.49 10.54
CA ILE A 311 6.50 9.34 9.80
C ILE A 311 5.99 8.62 8.54
N ASP A 312 4.95 9.14 7.93
CA ASP A 312 4.60 8.81 6.54
C ASP A 312 5.62 9.48 5.61
N TYR A 313 6.59 8.72 5.11
CA TYR A 313 7.63 9.24 4.22
C TYR A 313 7.10 9.76 2.87
N ILE A 314 5.89 9.33 2.49
CA ILE A 314 5.23 9.83 1.27
C ILE A 314 4.49 11.13 1.56
N ASN A 315 3.90 11.26 2.76
CA ASN A 315 3.12 12.42 3.17
C ASN A 315 3.58 12.97 4.54
N PRO A 316 4.83 13.45 4.67
CA PRO A 316 5.43 13.78 5.97
C PRO A 316 4.73 14.91 6.72
N SER A 317 3.93 15.72 6.04
CA SER A 317 3.09 16.76 6.64
C SER A 317 1.75 16.25 7.20
N LYS A 318 1.48 14.95 7.08
CA LYS A 318 0.26 14.28 7.54
C LYS A 318 0.61 13.24 8.59
N PRO A 319 0.70 13.62 9.87
CA PRO A 319 1.07 12.70 10.95
C PRO A 319 0.00 11.61 11.11
N TRP A 320 0.45 10.43 11.54
CA TRP A 320 -0.44 9.35 11.91
C TRP A 320 -1.35 9.75 13.08
N PRO A 321 -2.63 9.36 13.09
CA PRO A 321 -3.47 9.56 14.26
C PRO A 321 -2.97 8.68 15.43
N MET A 322 -3.28 9.09 16.65
CA MET A 322 -3.15 8.21 17.81
C MET A 322 -4.15 7.06 17.66
N ILE A 323 -3.70 5.84 17.95
CA ILE A 323 -4.54 4.64 17.82
C ILE A 323 -5.77 4.73 18.72
N GLU A 324 -5.59 5.29 19.93
CA GLU A 324 -6.66 5.49 20.91
C GLU A 324 -7.72 6.50 20.42
N GLU A 325 -7.30 7.58 19.73
CA GLU A 325 -8.24 8.53 19.11
C GLU A 325 -9.05 7.87 18.00
N LEU A 326 -8.37 7.07 17.16
CA LEU A 326 -9.02 6.36 16.07
C LEU A 326 -10.01 5.30 16.59
N ASP A 327 -9.66 4.58 17.66
CA ASP A 327 -10.55 3.63 18.32
C ASP A 327 -11.82 4.32 18.88
N GLN A 328 -11.66 5.49 19.51
CA GLN A 328 -12.82 6.28 19.96
C GLN A 328 -13.72 6.71 18.81
N ILE A 329 -13.15 7.12 17.66
CA ILE A 329 -13.92 7.51 16.47
C ILE A 329 -14.68 6.29 15.94
N CYS A 330 -14.03 5.13 15.84
CA CYS A 330 -14.66 3.88 15.42
C CYS A 330 -15.81 3.50 16.35
N SER A 331 -15.57 3.47 17.67
CA SER A 331 -16.57 3.10 18.68
C SER A 331 -17.81 4.02 18.64
N ARG A 332 -17.61 5.33 18.54
CA ARG A 332 -18.72 6.31 18.39
C ARG A 332 -19.49 6.13 17.09
N SER A 333 -18.87 5.52 16.08
CA SER A 333 -19.48 5.23 14.78
C SER A 333 -20.11 3.83 14.70
N GLY A 334 -20.07 3.07 15.80
CA GLY A 334 -20.62 1.71 15.88
C GLY A 334 -19.69 0.63 15.28
N PHE A 335 -18.38 0.91 15.21
CA PHE A 335 -17.36 0.00 14.74
C PHE A 335 -16.35 -0.35 15.85
N HIS A 336 -15.69 -1.48 15.71
CA HIS A 336 -14.59 -1.94 16.57
C HIS A 336 -13.27 -1.88 15.80
N LEU A 337 -12.30 -1.13 16.32
CA LEU A 337 -10.96 -1.10 15.78
C LEU A 337 -10.18 -2.34 16.26
N LYS A 338 -9.61 -3.10 15.33
CA LYS A 338 -8.85 -4.33 15.64
C LYS A 338 -7.45 -4.26 15.04
N GLU A 339 -6.44 -4.49 15.86
CA GLU A 339 -5.07 -4.70 15.36
C GLU A 339 -4.99 -6.03 14.61
N ARG A 340 -4.33 -6.04 13.45
CA ARG A 340 -4.04 -7.23 12.63
C ARG A 340 -2.56 -7.37 12.34
N LEU A 341 -2.15 -8.53 11.91
CA LEU A 341 -0.84 -8.78 11.30
C LEU A 341 -0.77 -8.19 9.87
N PRO A 342 0.44 -8.05 9.27
CA PRO A 342 0.59 -7.61 7.87
C PRO A 342 0.00 -8.60 6.85
N ILE A 343 -0.47 -9.73 7.31
CA ILE A 343 -1.18 -10.76 6.54
C ILE A 343 -2.58 -10.97 7.13
N TYR A 344 -3.59 -11.05 6.28
CA TYR A 344 -4.96 -11.33 6.72
C TYR A 344 -5.14 -12.82 7.06
N ASP A 345 -5.91 -13.11 8.11
CA ASP A 345 -6.15 -14.46 8.65
C ASP A 345 -6.54 -15.48 7.57
N LYS A 346 -7.35 -15.06 6.59
CA LYS A 346 -7.79 -15.92 5.46
C LYS A 346 -6.64 -16.48 4.61
N PHE A 347 -5.43 -15.90 4.68
CA PHE A 347 -4.25 -16.36 3.94
C PHE A 347 -3.33 -17.24 4.76
N ILE A 348 -3.37 -17.14 6.10
CA ILE A 348 -2.49 -17.89 6.99
C ILE A 348 -2.68 -19.40 6.81
N ASN A 349 -3.93 -19.84 6.73
CA ASN A 349 -4.29 -21.25 6.56
C ASN A 349 -4.51 -21.67 5.10
N LYS A 350 -4.29 -20.77 4.14
CA LYS A 350 -4.49 -21.05 2.73
C LYS A 350 -3.25 -21.69 2.13
N GLU A 351 -3.39 -22.88 1.58
CA GLU A 351 -2.28 -23.70 1.07
C GLU A 351 -1.40 -22.95 0.06
N GLY A 352 -0.09 -22.92 0.34
CA GLY A 352 0.94 -22.34 -0.51
C GLY A 352 1.02 -20.81 -0.46
N PHE A 353 0.23 -20.12 0.37
CA PHE A 353 0.27 -18.66 0.49
C PHE A 353 1.39 -18.17 1.40
N ILE A 354 1.74 -18.92 2.44
CA ILE A 354 2.87 -18.58 3.31
C ILE A 354 3.99 -19.61 3.18
N SER A 355 5.23 -19.16 3.37
CA SER A 355 6.40 -20.03 3.42
C SER A 355 6.52 -20.72 4.78
N GLU A 356 7.33 -21.78 4.87
CA GLU A 356 7.58 -22.46 6.15
C GLU A 356 8.26 -21.53 7.18
N ASN A 357 9.10 -20.57 6.74
CA ASN A 357 9.70 -19.58 7.62
C ASN A 357 8.64 -18.70 8.28
N ILE A 358 7.71 -18.17 7.48
CA ILE A 358 6.61 -17.35 7.97
C ILE A 358 5.67 -18.16 8.86
N LYS A 359 5.38 -19.42 8.48
CA LYS A 359 4.51 -20.29 9.27
C LYS A 359 5.05 -20.56 10.68
N LYS A 360 6.36 -20.88 10.77
CA LYS A 360 7.04 -21.05 12.07
C LYS A 360 6.96 -19.78 12.90
N LYS A 361 7.18 -18.62 12.28
CA LYS A 361 7.16 -17.35 12.98
C LYS A 361 5.76 -16.99 13.48
N LEU A 362 4.71 -17.22 12.70
CA LEU A 362 3.33 -16.99 13.13
C LEU A 362 2.94 -17.83 14.35
N GLN A 363 3.50 -19.02 14.51
CA GLN A 363 3.29 -19.87 15.69
C GLN A 363 3.95 -19.32 16.95
N SER A 364 5.04 -18.54 16.83
CA SER A 364 5.74 -17.92 17.96
C SER A 364 5.16 -16.56 18.37
N ILE A 365 4.49 -15.87 17.47
CA ILE A 365 3.92 -14.53 17.72
C ILE A 365 2.50 -14.60 18.35
N ASN A 366 1.77 -15.67 18.12
CA ASN A 366 0.46 -15.95 18.74
C ASN A 366 0.65 -16.58 20.12
#